data_036c174e8bce5890f4c5b33c50e5deed
#
_entry.id   036c174e8bce5890f4c5b33c50e5deed
#
_cell.length_a   1.000
_cell.length_b   1.000
_cell.length_c   1.000
_cell.angle_alpha   90.00
_cell.angle_beta   90.00
_cell.angle_gamma   90.00
#
_symmetry.space_group_name_H-M   'P 1'
#
loop_
_entity.id
_entity.type
_entity.pdbx_description
1 polymer ?
#
loop_
_entity_poly.entity_id
_entity_poly.type
_entity_poly.pdbx_seq_one_letter_code
_entity_poly.pdbx_strand_id
1 'polypeptide(L)'
;MEEFHLSGYCTDYEEMLRDESIDVIGIYTPDQLHARHIIMALEAGKHVVCTKPLMVDLTMAKDLLAAQAKSGKQVFIGQSSRYFEAAMHQRRDYEKGRNGELVTVETHYISDSRWFLERAWSHREGFSWMYNFLIHAVDLALWYLPEVEDVYGVGVCSANSSSRGIMAPDALKFILKDRSGICASVNGNYAVPGFNKTAEHFISCTLRGTNGASKAECPFDYYHHFSEPGIFNTTVHENYDERRPYYYRFEGDTHHAGEYQNYLDEFARCIRDGVTPKPDLKEGIRTIAVMEAMGRSLKSGQVEKVSAVLEDWGLKEVIEA
;
A
#
# COMPACT_ATOMS: atom_id res chain seq x y z
N MET A 1 15.42 19.20 15.66
CA MET A 1 15.41 18.34 16.87
C MET A 1 14.44 18.86 17.91
N GLU A 2 14.53 20.14 18.29
CA GLU A 2 13.64 20.74 19.31
C GLU A 2 12.16 20.67 18.94
N GLU A 3 11.80 20.96 17.68
CA GLU A 3 10.42 20.92 17.18
C GLU A 3 9.73 19.54 17.34
N PHE A 4 10.47 18.46 17.20
CA PHE A 4 9.95 17.08 17.27
C PHE A 4 10.38 16.35 18.55
N HIS A 5 11.02 17.01 19.49
CA HIS A 5 11.52 16.42 20.73
C HIS A 5 12.39 15.17 20.52
N LEU A 6 13.25 15.20 19.48
CA LEU A 6 14.14 14.08 19.20
C LEU A 6 15.27 14.01 20.22
N SER A 7 15.56 12.82 20.72
CA SER A 7 16.65 12.55 21.67
C SER A 7 18.04 12.66 21.06
N GLY A 8 18.17 12.45 19.74
CA GLY A 8 19.42 12.53 19.02
C GLY A 8 19.27 12.34 17.52
N TYR A 9 20.38 12.35 16.81
CA TYR A 9 20.48 11.96 15.40
C TYR A 9 21.88 11.40 15.14
N CYS A 10 21.98 10.53 14.14
CA CYS A 10 23.24 10.10 13.56
C CYS A 10 23.10 10.04 12.03
N THR A 11 24.23 9.98 11.32
CA THR A 11 24.29 9.86 9.86
C THR A 11 24.76 8.49 9.40
N ASP A 12 25.01 7.59 10.34
CA ASP A 12 25.43 6.21 10.11
C ASP A 12 24.32 5.27 10.58
N TYR A 13 23.77 4.49 9.63
CA TYR A 13 22.69 3.54 9.91
C TYR A 13 23.16 2.42 10.85
N GLU A 14 24.39 1.94 10.70
CA GLU A 14 24.95 0.89 11.58
C GLU A 14 25.14 1.38 13.02
N GLU A 15 25.48 2.66 13.21
CA GLU A 15 25.55 3.27 14.55
C GLU A 15 24.16 3.26 15.21
N MET A 16 23.11 3.65 14.49
CA MET A 16 21.73 3.59 14.95
C MET A 16 21.31 2.16 15.34
N LEU A 17 21.70 1.17 14.54
CA LEU A 17 21.38 -0.24 14.81
C LEU A 17 22.04 -0.80 16.08
N ARG A 18 23.19 -0.27 16.48
CA ARG A 18 23.91 -0.67 17.72
C ARG A 18 23.32 -0.07 18.99
N ASP A 19 22.46 0.94 18.87
CA ASP A 19 21.82 1.55 20.04
C ASP A 19 20.79 0.59 20.65
N GLU A 20 21.08 0.08 21.83
CA GLU A 20 20.23 -0.87 22.56
C GLU A 20 18.93 -0.23 23.08
N SER A 21 18.85 1.09 23.16
CA SER A 21 17.64 1.80 23.56
C SER A 21 16.58 1.89 22.47
N ILE A 22 16.91 1.52 21.22
CA ILE A 22 16.01 1.53 20.07
C ILE A 22 15.46 0.11 19.86
N ASP A 23 14.15 -0.07 19.98
CA ASP A 23 13.44 -1.32 19.74
C ASP A 23 12.92 -1.45 18.30
N VAL A 24 12.61 -0.33 17.65
CA VAL A 24 11.93 -0.27 16.34
C VAL A 24 12.67 0.67 15.40
N ILE A 25 12.89 0.22 14.18
CA ILE A 25 13.43 1.04 13.09
C ILE A 25 12.32 1.39 12.09
N GLY A 26 12.16 2.68 11.82
CA GLY A 26 11.33 3.19 10.72
C GLY A 26 12.18 3.41 9.46
N ILE A 27 11.85 2.73 8.36
CA ILE A 27 12.59 2.80 7.10
C ILE A 27 11.79 3.63 6.08
N TYR A 28 12.34 4.79 5.71
CA TYR A 28 11.81 5.74 4.72
C TYR A 28 12.90 6.12 3.69
N THR A 29 13.81 5.20 3.42
CA THR A 29 14.90 5.35 2.46
C THR A 29 14.41 5.17 1.02
N PRO A 30 15.27 5.35 -0.01
CA PRO A 30 14.90 4.99 -1.38
C PRO A 30 14.50 3.51 -1.51
N ASP A 31 13.48 3.25 -2.33
CA ASP A 31 12.79 1.95 -2.48
C ASP A 31 13.75 0.78 -2.68
N GLN A 32 14.84 0.98 -3.44
CA GLN A 32 15.85 -0.04 -3.74
C GLN A 32 16.66 -0.47 -2.52
N LEU A 33 16.65 0.31 -1.44
CA LEU A 33 17.39 0.03 -0.21
C LEU A 33 16.54 -0.64 0.86
N HIS A 34 15.21 -0.67 0.70
CA HIS A 34 14.28 -1.14 1.73
C HIS A 34 14.63 -2.55 2.20
N ALA A 35 14.69 -3.53 1.28
CA ALA A 35 14.95 -4.92 1.64
C ALA A 35 16.26 -5.09 2.42
N ARG A 36 17.33 -4.44 1.96
CA ARG A 36 18.64 -4.48 2.63
C ARG A 36 18.57 -3.88 4.03
N HIS A 37 17.96 -2.69 4.16
CA HIS A 37 17.86 -2.03 5.46
C HIS A 37 16.97 -2.80 6.45
N ILE A 38 15.91 -3.47 5.98
CA ILE A 38 15.09 -4.35 6.81
C ILE A 38 15.93 -5.51 7.33
N ILE A 39 16.69 -6.18 6.46
CA ILE A 39 17.57 -7.31 6.87
C ILE A 39 18.56 -6.86 7.94
N MET A 40 19.25 -5.74 7.72
CA MET A 40 20.21 -5.20 8.69
C MET A 40 19.57 -4.92 10.06
N ALA A 41 18.37 -4.34 10.06
CA ALA A 41 17.63 -4.07 11.29
C ALA A 41 17.20 -5.36 12.02
N LEU A 42 16.71 -6.35 11.27
CA LEU A 42 16.34 -7.66 11.81
C LEU A 42 17.55 -8.39 12.41
N GLU A 43 18.70 -8.36 11.74
CA GLU A 43 19.97 -8.94 12.23
C GLU A 43 20.48 -8.24 13.49
N ALA A 44 20.20 -6.94 13.64
CA ALA A 44 20.47 -6.18 14.85
C ALA A 44 19.40 -6.37 15.96
N GLY A 45 18.42 -7.27 15.75
CA GLY A 45 17.40 -7.59 16.74
C GLY A 45 16.33 -6.51 16.89
N LYS A 46 16.08 -5.67 15.86
CA LYS A 46 15.10 -4.60 15.89
C LYS A 46 13.81 -5.02 15.18
N HIS A 47 12.67 -4.55 15.67
CA HIS A 47 11.42 -4.56 14.92
C HIS A 47 11.47 -3.52 13.80
N VAL A 48 10.71 -3.71 12.73
CA VAL A 48 10.80 -2.83 11.55
C VAL A 48 9.42 -2.39 11.09
N VAL A 49 9.26 -1.09 10.88
CA VAL A 49 8.21 -0.53 10.03
C VAL A 49 8.87 0.04 8.77
N CYS A 50 8.51 -0.47 7.61
CA CYS A 50 9.05 0.00 6.34
C CYS A 50 7.94 0.62 5.49
N THR A 51 8.17 1.81 4.94
CA THR A 51 7.22 2.40 3.99
C THR A 51 7.09 1.54 2.72
N LYS A 52 6.06 1.79 1.94
CA LYS A 52 5.86 1.15 0.64
C LYS A 52 6.81 1.73 -0.45
N PRO A 53 7.14 0.94 -1.50
CA PRO A 53 6.94 -0.50 -1.61
C PRO A 53 7.88 -1.26 -0.68
N LEU A 54 7.55 -2.49 -0.30
CA LEU A 54 8.47 -3.35 0.47
C LEU A 54 9.82 -3.50 -0.24
N MET A 55 9.79 -3.68 -1.54
CA MET A 55 10.93 -3.82 -2.45
C MET A 55 10.49 -3.51 -3.88
N VAL A 56 11.43 -3.35 -4.80
CA VAL A 56 11.16 -3.04 -6.21
C VAL A 56 11.12 -4.29 -7.10
N ASP A 57 11.63 -5.42 -6.63
CA ASP A 57 11.63 -6.75 -7.24
C ASP A 57 11.71 -7.82 -6.14
N LEU A 58 11.62 -9.10 -6.50
CA LEU A 58 11.60 -10.21 -5.55
C LEU A 58 12.97 -10.82 -5.23
N THR A 59 14.07 -10.21 -5.70
CA THR A 59 15.43 -10.74 -5.56
C THR A 59 15.79 -11.06 -4.10
N MET A 60 15.42 -10.18 -3.17
CA MET A 60 15.76 -10.32 -1.75
C MET A 60 14.64 -10.93 -0.89
N ALA A 61 13.55 -11.41 -1.49
CA ALA A 61 12.39 -11.88 -0.73
C ALA A 61 12.70 -13.08 0.19
N LYS A 62 13.52 -14.04 -0.28
CA LYS A 62 13.95 -15.19 0.53
C LYS A 62 14.84 -14.78 1.70
N ASP A 63 15.76 -13.86 1.47
CA ASP A 63 16.66 -13.35 2.50
C ASP A 63 15.89 -12.59 3.59
N LEU A 64 14.89 -11.81 3.19
CA LEU A 64 13.98 -11.12 4.12
C LEU A 64 13.22 -12.11 5.01
N LEU A 65 12.62 -13.15 4.41
CA LEU A 65 11.90 -14.18 5.15
C LEU A 65 12.82 -14.93 6.11
N ALA A 66 14.04 -15.28 5.66
CA ALA A 66 15.04 -15.94 6.49
C ALA A 66 15.51 -15.05 7.66
N ALA A 67 15.77 -13.78 7.39
CA ALA A 67 16.17 -12.81 8.42
C ALA A 67 15.06 -12.59 9.46
N GLN A 68 13.80 -12.48 9.04
CA GLN A 68 12.68 -12.37 9.96
C GLN A 68 12.52 -13.62 10.81
N ALA A 69 12.55 -14.81 10.21
CA ALA A 69 12.44 -16.08 10.93
C ALA A 69 13.56 -16.24 11.96
N LYS A 70 14.80 -15.87 11.61
CA LYS A 70 15.98 -15.95 12.49
C LYS A 70 15.90 -14.95 13.65
N SER A 71 15.47 -13.72 13.39
CA SER A 71 15.43 -12.67 14.42
C SER A 71 14.25 -12.81 15.37
N GLY A 72 13.15 -13.42 14.93
CA GLY A 72 11.88 -13.46 15.67
C GLY A 72 11.21 -12.08 15.81
N LYS A 73 11.69 -11.07 15.07
CA LYS A 73 11.16 -9.70 15.13
C LYS A 73 10.03 -9.49 14.14
N GLN A 74 9.17 -8.53 14.44
CA GLN A 74 8.05 -8.16 13.60
C GLN A 74 8.49 -7.20 12.49
N VAL A 75 7.96 -7.41 11.28
CA VAL A 75 8.07 -6.48 10.16
C VAL A 75 6.67 -6.06 9.75
N PHE A 76 6.44 -4.76 9.71
CA PHE A 76 5.20 -4.15 9.26
C PHE A 76 5.46 -3.35 7.98
N ILE A 77 4.63 -3.57 6.97
CA ILE A 77 4.73 -2.83 5.71
C ILE A 77 3.76 -1.66 5.76
N GLY A 78 4.29 -0.45 5.61
CA GLY A 78 3.55 0.81 5.69
C GLY A 78 2.62 1.04 4.49
N GLN A 79 1.70 0.12 4.25
CA GLN A 79 0.59 0.29 3.31
C GLN A 79 -0.47 1.19 3.95
N SER A 80 -0.13 2.47 4.01
CA SER A 80 -0.85 3.48 4.78
C SER A 80 -2.33 3.61 4.39
N SER A 81 -2.68 3.28 3.14
CA SER A 81 -4.06 3.41 2.64
C SER A 81 -5.08 2.55 3.37
N ARG A 82 -4.66 1.42 3.96
CA ARG A 82 -5.53 0.60 4.83
C ARG A 82 -5.92 1.31 6.12
N TYR A 83 -5.17 2.33 6.52
CA TYR A 83 -5.26 3.01 7.81
C TYR A 83 -5.95 4.38 7.75
N PHE A 84 -6.43 4.81 6.59
CA PHE A 84 -7.43 5.86 6.53
C PHE A 84 -8.71 5.38 7.20
N GLU A 85 -9.38 6.24 7.95
CA GLU A 85 -10.56 5.82 8.71
C GLU A 85 -11.68 5.27 7.83
N ALA A 86 -11.92 5.87 6.67
CA ALA A 86 -12.91 5.35 5.74
C ALA A 86 -12.61 3.91 5.32
N ALA A 87 -11.32 3.60 5.04
CA ALA A 87 -10.89 2.26 4.67
C ALA A 87 -11.01 1.28 5.85
N MET A 88 -10.58 1.69 7.06
CA MET A 88 -10.75 0.88 8.26
C MET A 88 -12.22 0.62 8.59
N HIS A 89 -13.08 1.63 8.41
CA HIS A 89 -14.52 1.46 8.63
C HIS A 89 -15.13 0.48 7.62
N GLN A 90 -14.76 0.61 6.33
CA GLN A 90 -15.17 -0.32 5.28
C GLN A 90 -14.75 -1.76 5.60
N ARG A 91 -13.51 -1.96 6.06
CA ARG A 91 -13.00 -3.27 6.43
C ARG A 91 -13.78 -3.89 7.59
N ARG A 92 -14.05 -3.12 8.64
CA ARG A 92 -14.87 -3.57 9.78
C ARG A 92 -16.29 -3.97 9.37
N ASP A 93 -16.91 -3.24 8.44
CA ASP A 93 -18.25 -3.57 7.94
C ASP A 93 -18.25 -4.81 7.04
N TYR A 94 -17.22 -4.97 6.22
CA TYR A 94 -17.01 -6.19 5.44
C TYR A 94 -16.85 -7.41 6.33
N GLU A 95 -16.03 -7.35 7.38
CA GLU A 95 -15.80 -8.43 8.34
C GLU A 95 -17.07 -8.80 9.14
N LYS A 96 -17.98 -7.84 9.34
CA LYS A 96 -19.31 -8.07 9.91
C LYS A 96 -20.30 -8.65 8.91
N GLY A 97 -19.89 -8.94 7.68
CA GLY A 97 -20.73 -9.54 6.64
C GLY A 97 -21.76 -8.58 6.02
N ARG A 98 -21.65 -7.27 6.21
CA ARG A 98 -22.63 -6.29 5.70
C ARG A 98 -22.76 -6.28 4.19
N ASN A 99 -21.72 -6.65 3.46
CA ASN A 99 -21.74 -6.77 2.00
C ASN A 99 -22.32 -8.11 1.52
N GLY A 100 -22.49 -9.12 2.40
CA GLY A 100 -22.74 -10.49 1.98
C GLY A 100 -21.51 -11.12 1.35
N GLU A 101 -21.69 -12.05 0.41
CA GLU A 101 -20.59 -12.60 -0.38
C GLU A 101 -20.06 -11.56 -1.35
N LEU A 102 -18.76 -11.32 -1.33
CA LEU A 102 -18.11 -10.34 -2.20
C LEU A 102 -18.11 -10.83 -3.65
N VAL A 103 -18.44 -9.95 -4.58
CA VAL A 103 -18.53 -10.23 -6.03
C VAL A 103 -17.45 -9.47 -6.78
N THR A 104 -17.33 -8.15 -6.55
CA THR A 104 -16.33 -7.31 -7.21
C THR A 104 -15.73 -6.29 -6.25
N VAL A 105 -14.47 -5.94 -6.56
CA VAL A 105 -13.73 -4.85 -5.92
C VAL A 105 -13.27 -3.86 -6.99
N GLU A 106 -13.45 -2.57 -6.75
CA GLU A 106 -12.96 -1.51 -7.65
C GLU A 106 -12.08 -0.56 -6.84
N THR A 107 -10.82 -0.44 -7.23
CA THR A 107 -9.88 0.47 -6.57
C THR A 107 -9.30 1.48 -7.54
N HIS A 108 -9.07 2.68 -7.05
CA HIS A 108 -8.51 3.78 -7.81
C HIS A 108 -7.41 4.47 -7.01
N TYR A 109 -6.35 4.86 -7.70
CA TYR A 109 -5.50 5.95 -7.27
C TYR A 109 -5.33 6.91 -8.45
N ILE A 110 -6.08 7.99 -8.43
CA ILE A 110 -6.13 9.01 -9.48
C ILE A 110 -5.70 10.34 -8.85
N SER A 111 -4.70 10.96 -9.43
CA SER A 111 -4.14 12.20 -8.90
C SER A 111 -3.50 13.03 -10.01
N ASP A 112 -3.70 14.33 -10.00
CA ASP A 112 -2.90 15.24 -10.80
C ASP A 112 -1.49 15.35 -10.20
N SER A 113 -0.65 14.41 -10.59
CA SER A 113 0.73 14.32 -10.15
C SER A 113 1.73 14.90 -11.15
N ARG A 114 1.31 15.82 -12.04
CA ARG A 114 2.20 16.47 -13.02
C ARG A 114 3.37 17.21 -12.37
N TRP A 115 3.20 17.70 -11.15
CA TRP A 115 4.28 18.29 -10.35
C TRP A 115 5.44 17.32 -10.11
N PHE A 116 5.17 15.99 -10.12
CA PHE A 116 6.17 14.96 -9.90
C PHE A 116 7.09 14.78 -11.12
N LEU A 117 6.61 15.13 -12.31
CA LEU A 117 7.40 15.07 -13.56
C LEU A 117 8.66 15.96 -13.53
N GLU A 118 8.69 16.95 -12.67
CA GLU A 118 9.85 17.88 -12.51
C GLU A 118 10.79 17.41 -11.38
N ARG A 119 10.50 16.31 -10.71
CA ARG A 119 11.32 15.80 -9.61
C ARG A 119 12.42 14.89 -10.15
N ALA A 120 13.64 15.01 -9.61
CA ALA A 120 14.75 14.13 -9.96
C ALA A 120 14.43 12.64 -9.77
N TRP A 121 13.50 12.33 -8.87
CA TRP A 121 13.04 10.96 -8.60
C TRP A 121 12.37 10.31 -9.82
N SER A 122 11.52 11.03 -10.55
CA SER A 122 10.81 10.51 -11.73
C SER A 122 11.73 10.23 -12.94
N HIS A 123 12.95 10.77 -12.91
CA HIS A 123 13.96 10.56 -13.97
C HIS A 123 15.00 9.49 -13.63
N ARG A 124 14.84 8.80 -12.48
CA ARG A 124 15.74 7.69 -12.11
C ARG A 124 15.44 6.46 -12.97
N GLU A 125 16.49 5.72 -13.26
CA GLU A 125 16.35 4.39 -13.85
C GLU A 125 15.43 3.50 -12.99
N GLY A 126 14.53 2.77 -13.62
CA GLY A 126 13.56 1.93 -12.93
C GLY A 126 12.36 2.66 -12.32
N PHE A 127 12.21 3.98 -12.54
CA PHE A 127 11.01 4.68 -12.10
C PHE A 127 9.73 4.05 -12.67
N SER A 128 8.73 3.89 -11.83
CA SER A 128 7.43 3.35 -12.21
C SER A 128 6.31 3.99 -11.41
N TRP A 129 5.34 4.60 -12.10
CA TRP A 129 4.11 5.09 -11.49
C TRP A 129 3.35 3.99 -10.75
N MET A 130 3.47 2.75 -11.22
CA MET A 130 2.84 1.58 -10.60
C MET A 130 3.39 1.34 -9.19
N TYR A 131 4.72 1.29 -9.03
CA TYR A 131 5.35 1.06 -7.72
C TYR A 131 5.30 2.27 -6.79
N ASN A 132 5.37 3.48 -7.34
CA ASN A 132 5.39 4.69 -6.53
C ASN A 132 4.00 5.13 -6.06
N PHE A 133 2.95 4.90 -6.89
CA PHE A 133 1.60 5.40 -6.62
C PHE A 133 0.55 4.29 -6.64
N LEU A 134 0.43 3.51 -7.72
CA LEU A 134 -0.67 2.55 -7.89
C LEU A 134 -0.67 1.46 -6.82
N ILE A 135 0.46 1.17 -6.21
CA ILE A 135 0.59 0.18 -5.14
C ILE A 135 -0.44 0.37 -4.02
N HIS A 136 -0.86 1.59 -3.73
CA HIS A 136 -1.91 1.87 -2.75
C HIS A 136 -3.27 1.28 -3.15
N ALA A 137 -3.64 1.43 -4.43
CA ALA A 137 -4.88 0.84 -4.96
C ALA A 137 -4.75 -0.68 -5.11
N VAL A 138 -3.57 -1.18 -5.50
CA VAL A 138 -3.29 -2.62 -5.55
C VAL A 138 -3.45 -3.24 -4.17
N ASP A 139 -2.81 -2.67 -3.16
CA ASP A 139 -2.86 -3.17 -1.78
C ASP A 139 -4.29 -3.17 -1.21
N LEU A 140 -5.07 -2.13 -1.47
CA LEU A 140 -6.48 -2.10 -1.08
C LEU A 140 -7.30 -3.20 -1.77
N ALA A 141 -7.04 -3.51 -3.04
CA ALA A 141 -7.68 -4.64 -3.71
C ALA A 141 -7.28 -5.97 -3.07
N LEU A 142 -5.98 -6.18 -2.82
CA LEU A 142 -5.45 -7.39 -2.20
C LEU A 142 -5.91 -7.60 -0.75
N TRP A 143 -6.31 -6.55 -0.08
CA TRP A 143 -6.88 -6.65 1.27
C TRP A 143 -8.20 -7.41 1.30
N TYR A 144 -8.91 -7.46 0.16
CA TYR A 144 -10.16 -8.19 -0.02
C TYR A 144 -10.01 -9.43 -0.92
N LEU A 145 -8.97 -9.48 -1.76
CA LEU A 145 -8.64 -10.58 -2.67
C LEU A 145 -7.24 -11.13 -2.33
N PRO A 146 -7.08 -11.92 -1.26
CA PRO A 146 -5.76 -12.36 -0.83
C PRO A 146 -5.12 -13.40 -1.76
N GLU A 147 -5.90 -14.04 -2.64
CA GLU A 147 -5.45 -15.14 -3.51
C GLU A 147 -5.56 -14.80 -5.01
N VAL A 148 -5.23 -13.54 -5.37
CA VAL A 148 -5.18 -13.14 -6.78
C VAL A 148 -4.25 -14.07 -7.57
N GLU A 149 -4.76 -14.58 -8.68
CA GLU A 149 -4.06 -15.51 -9.57
C GLU A 149 -3.88 -14.94 -10.97
N ASP A 150 -4.95 -14.47 -11.63
CA ASP A 150 -4.89 -13.96 -12.98
C ASP A 150 -4.82 -12.42 -12.98
N VAL A 151 -3.91 -11.89 -13.77
CA VAL A 151 -3.70 -10.44 -13.90
C VAL A 151 -3.66 -10.07 -15.38
N TYR A 152 -4.48 -9.10 -15.78
CA TYR A 152 -4.42 -8.48 -17.10
C TYR A 152 -4.40 -6.96 -16.99
N GLY A 153 -3.56 -6.31 -17.79
CA GLY A 153 -3.43 -4.86 -17.73
C GLY A 153 -3.11 -4.19 -19.05
N VAL A 154 -3.50 -2.93 -19.12
CA VAL A 154 -3.14 -2.00 -20.17
C VAL A 154 -2.62 -0.69 -19.57
N GLY A 155 -1.65 -0.08 -20.25
CA GLY A 155 -1.06 1.17 -19.80
C GLY A 155 -0.79 2.12 -20.98
N VAL A 156 -0.90 3.40 -20.69
CA VAL A 156 -0.60 4.47 -21.65
C VAL A 156 0.41 5.43 -21.01
N CYS A 157 1.47 5.73 -21.76
CA CYS A 157 2.36 6.84 -21.43
C CYS A 157 1.83 8.10 -22.10
N SER A 158 1.39 9.08 -21.32
CA SER A 158 0.86 10.32 -21.84
C SER A 158 1.95 11.20 -22.48
N ALA A 159 1.54 12.14 -23.33
CA ALA A 159 2.47 13.13 -23.88
C ALA A 159 3.13 14.01 -22.79
N ASN A 160 2.46 14.18 -21.64
CA ASN A 160 3.04 14.92 -20.51
C ASN A 160 4.26 14.21 -19.92
N SER A 161 4.22 12.87 -19.81
CA SER A 161 5.36 12.06 -19.35
C SER A 161 6.44 11.93 -20.43
N SER A 162 6.05 11.47 -21.65
CA SER A 162 7.01 11.17 -22.72
C SER A 162 7.79 12.38 -23.19
N SER A 163 7.19 13.56 -23.24
CA SER A 163 7.89 14.82 -23.58
C SER A 163 8.99 15.22 -22.57
N ARG A 164 8.98 14.62 -21.40
CA ARG A 164 10.00 14.77 -20.34
C ARG A 164 10.95 13.57 -20.24
N GLY A 165 10.89 12.65 -21.21
CA GLY A 165 11.74 11.46 -21.23
C GLY A 165 11.30 10.36 -20.25
N ILE A 166 10.14 10.49 -19.62
CA ILE A 166 9.58 9.49 -18.70
C ILE A 166 8.69 8.56 -19.51
N MET A 167 9.17 7.35 -19.78
CA MET A 167 8.46 6.37 -20.64
C MET A 167 7.57 5.39 -19.86
N ALA A 168 7.58 5.46 -18.52
CA ALA A 168 6.70 4.64 -17.70
C ALA A 168 5.23 5.03 -17.93
N PRO A 169 4.32 4.04 -18.17
CA PRO A 169 2.89 4.32 -18.31
C PRO A 169 2.33 5.03 -17.08
N ASP A 170 1.66 6.16 -17.28
CA ASP A 170 1.06 6.99 -16.24
C ASP A 170 -0.47 6.91 -16.17
N ALA A 171 -1.10 6.30 -17.15
CA ALA A 171 -2.49 5.88 -17.12
C ALA A 171 -2.54 4.35 -17.18
N LEU A 172 -3.03 3.73 -16.12
CA LEU A 172 -2.93 2.29 -15.87
C LEU A 172 -4.30 1.71 -15.53
N LYS A 173 -4.63 0.57 -16.13
CA LYS A 173 -5.87 -0.18 -15.83
C LYS A 173 -5.54 -1.65 -15.77
N PHE A 174 -5.96 -2.29 -14.68
CA PHE A 174 -5.77 -3.73 -14.47
C PHE A 174 -7.06 -4.40 -14.05
N ILE A 175 -7.21 -5.66 -14.47
CA ILE A 175 -8.19 -6.60 -13.95
C ILE A 175 -7.41 -7.68 -13.22
N LEU A 176 -7.78 -7.92 -11.98
CA LEU A 176 -7.25 -8.98 -11.13
C LEU A 176 -8.37 -9.99 -10.90
N LYS A 177 -8.07 -11.28 -10.96
CA LYS A 177 -9.00 -12.36 -10.64
C LYS A 177 -8.43 -13.22 -9.53
N ASP A 178 -9.20 -13.36 -8.48
CA ASP A 178 -8.90 -14.22 -7.34
C ASP A 178 -9.27 -15.69 -7.63
N ARG A 179 -8.64 -16.63 -6.96
CA ARG A 179 -8.94 -18.07 -7.08
C ARG A 179 -10.38 -18.40 -6.71
N SER A 180 -11.01 -17.63 -5.83
CA SER A 180 -12.44 -17.78 -5.49
C SER A 180 -13.39 -17.34 -6.60
N GLY A 181 -12.88 -16.71 -7.67
CA GLY A 181 -13.66 -16.17 -8.79
C GLY A 181 -14.04 -14.69 -8.64
N ILE A 182 -13.78 -14.07 -7.49
CA ILE A 182 -13.97 -12.63 -7.30
C ILE A 182 -13.00 -11.86 -8.22
N CYS A 183 -13.44 -10.75 -8.79
CA CYS A 183 -12.57 -9.92 -9.61
C CYS A 183 -12.45 -8.50 -9.06
N ALA A 184 -11.26 -7.92 -9.30
CA ALA A 184 -11.02 -6.50 -9.01
C ALA A 184 -10.61 -5.73 -10.26
N SER A 185 -11.02 -4.46 -10.34
CA SER A 185 -10.40 -3.49 -11.23
C SER A 185 -9.52 -2.54 -10.42
N VAL A 186 -8.30 -2.32 -10.91
CA VAL A 186 -7.33 -1.40 -10.29
C VAL A 186 -6.95 -0.33 -11.31
N ASN A 187 -7.19 0.94 -10.96
CA ASN A 187 -7.04 2.05 -11.90
C ASN A 187 -6.09 3.12 -11.35
N GLY A 188 -5.19 3.59 -12.20
CA GLY A 188 -4.27 4.69 -11.90
C GLY A 188 -4.23 5.72 -13.01
N ASN A 189 -4.06 7.00 -12.64
CA ASN A 189 -3.88 8.08 -13.59
C ASN A 189 -3.13 9.24 -12.90
N TYR A 190 -1.96 9.64 -13.44
CA TYR A 190 -1.02 10.47 -12.70
C TYR A 190 -0.51 11.71 -13.43
N ALA A 191 -0.20 11.60 -14.72
CA ALA A 191 0.45 12.67 -15.47
C ALA A 191 -0.50 13.49 -16.35
N VAL A 192 -1.78 13.44 -16.06
CA VAL A 192 -2.82 14.25 -16.73
C VAL A 192 -3.61 15.06 -15.71
N PRO A 193 -4.30 16.15 -16.14
CA PRO A 193 -5.12 16.91 -15.23
C PRO A 193 -6.18 16.05 -14.53
N GLY A 194 -6.31 16.24 -13.23
CA GLY A 194 -7.44 15.74 -12.45
C GLY A 194 -8.50 16.83 -12.25
N PHE A 195 -9.59 16.47 -11.60
CA PHE A 195 -10.52 17.42 -11.05
C PHE A 195 -9.90 18.20 -9.88
N ASN A 196 -10.59 19.19 -9.35
CA ASN A 196 -10.11 19.89 -8.16
C ASN A 196 -10.17 18.99 -6.92
N LYS A 197 -9.43 19.37 -5.86
CA LYS A 197 -9.31 18.62 -4.60
C LYS A 197 -10.66 18.27 -3.93
N THR A 198 -11.73 18.98 -4.25
CA THR A 198 -13.06 18.75 -3.68
C THR A 198 -13.93 17.81 -4.51
N ALA A 199 -13.57 17.58 -5.78
CA ALA A 199 -14.35 16.78 -6.73
C ALA A 199 -13.73 15.41 -7.03
N GLU A 200 -12.46 15.18 -6.65
CA GLU A 200 -11.75 13.93 -6.91
C GLU A 200 -10.96 13.50 -5.67
N HIS A 201 -11.27 12.32 -5.17
CA HIS A 201 -10.54 11.67 -4.10
C HIS A 201 -9.40 10.85 -4.69
N PHE A 202 -8.21 10.99 -4.13
CA PHE A 202 -7.00 10.36 -4.67
C PHE A 202 -7.09 8.83 -4.68
N ILE A 203 -7.61 8.25 -3.60
CA ILE A 203 -7.70 6.81 -3.39
C ILE A 203 -9.13 6.46 -3.05
N SER A 204 -9.68 5.44 -3.72
CA SER A 204 -10.98 4.90 -3.36
C SER A 204 -11.02 3.40 -3.50
N CYS A 205 -11.87 2.76 -2.70
CA CYS A 205 -12.16 1.34 -2.75
C CYS A 205 -13.67 1.13 -2.71
N THR A 206 -14.22 0.46 -3.71
CA THR A 206 -15.64 0.08 -3.78
C THR A 206 -15.76 -1.43 -3.71
N LEU A 207 -16.57 -1.92 -2.79
CA LEU A 207 -16.95 -3.32 -2.64
C LEU A 207 -18.39 -3.52 -3.10
N ARG A 208 -18.64 -4.57 -3.87
CA ARG A 208 -19.99 -4.99 -4.24
C ARG A 208 -20.17 -6.47 -3.89
N GLY A 209 -21.14 -6.73 -3.07
CA GLY A 209 -21.48 -8.08 -2.65
C GLY A 209 -22.98 -8.37 -2.82
N THR A 210 -23.39 -9.57 -2.45
CA THR A 210 -24.77 -10.06 -2.67
C THR A 210 -25.85 -9.33 -1.85
N ASN A 211 -25.45 -8.70 -0.72
CA ASN A 211 -26.38 -8.02 0.18
C ASN A 211 -26.14 -6.52 0.31
N GLY A 212 -25.05 -6.02 -0.28
CA GLY A 212 -24.74 -4.61 -0.14
C GLY A 212 -23.51 -4.17 -0.92
N ALA A 213 -23.34 -2.87 -1.03
CA ALA A 213 -22.17 -2.23 -1.60
C ALA A 213 -21.63 -1.18 -0.63
N SER A 214 -20.33 -0.99 -0.63
CA SER A 214 -19.70 0.06 0.16
C SER A 214 -18.59 0.74 -0.63
N LYS A 215 -18.34 2.03 -0.34
CA LYS A 215 -17.26 2.80 -0.94
C LYS A 215 -16.56 3.61 0.12
N ALA A 216 -15.24 3.47 0.20
CA ALA A 216 -14.36 4.31 1.00
C ALA A 216 -13.59 5.25 0.08
N GLU A 217 -13.48 6.52 0.45
CA GLU A 217 -12.80 7.57 -0.32
C GLU A 217 -11.85 8.33 0.59
N CYS A 218 -10.58 8.34 0.22
CA CYS A 218 -9.48 8.91 0.98
C CYS A 218 -8.77 10.02 0.19
N PRO A 219 -8.22 11.03 0.86
CA PRO A 219 -8.04 11.22 2.31
C PRO A 219 -9.21 11.90 3.02
N PHE A 220 -10.27 12.30 2.33
CA PHE A 220 -11.38 13.07 2.90
C PHE A 220 -12.36 12.23 3.73
N ASP A 221 -12.04 10.97 3.97
CA ASP A 221 -12.73 10.04 4.86
C ASP A 221 -14.24 9.91 4.62
N TYR A 222 -14.65 9.91 3.35
CA TYR A 222 -16.02 9.59 2.99
C TYR A 222 -16.23 8.09 2.92
N TYR A 223 -17.25 7.63 3.63
CA TYR A 223 -17.71 6.25 3.59
C TYR A 223 -19.19 6.18 3.23
N HIS A 224 -19.50 5.37 2.23
CA HIS A 224 -20.85 5.10 1.79
C HIS A 224 -21.12 3.60 1.91
N HIS A 225 -22.28 3.26 2.46
CA HIS A 225 -22.74 1.88 2.51
C HIS A 225 -24.19 1.82 2.04
N PHE A 226 -24.48 0.87 1.17
CA PHE A 226 -25.81 0.50 0.74
C PHE A 226 -26.07 -0.95 1.13
N SER A 227 -27.14 -1.21 1.86
CA SER A 227 -27.71 -2.54 2.06
C SER A 227 -29.23 -2.41 2.07
N GLU A 228 -29.95 -3.45 1.65
CA GLU A 228 -31.40 -3.42 1.81
C GLU A 228 -31.75 -3.44 3.31
N PRO A 229 -32.66 -2.56 3.79
CA PRO A 229 -33.60 -1.72 3.05
C PRO A 229 -33.16 -0.25 2.83
N GLY A 230 -31.92 0.15 2.96
CA GLY A 230 -31.59 1.56 2.82
C GLY A 230 -30.13 1.94 2.52
N ILE A 231 -29.93 3.19 2.10
CA ILE A 231 -28.61 3.79 1.89
C ILE A 231 -28.17 4.47 3.19
N PHE A 232 -26.96 4.16 3.65
CA PHE A 232 -26.31 4.83 4.77
C PHE A 232 -25.08 5.56 4.23
N ASN A 233 -25.08 6.90 4.36
CA ASN A 233 -23.91 7.71 4.07
C ASN A 233 -23.37 8.20 5.41
N THR A 234 -22.09 7.97 5.63
CA THR A 234 -21.41 8.48 6.80
C THR A 234 -20.16 9.23 6.35
N THR A 235 -19.97 10.44 6.84
CA THR A 235 -18.69 11.11 6.85
C THR A 235 -18.00 10.69 8.13
N VAL A 236 -16.88 10.02 8.00
CA VAL A 236 -16.16 9.48 9.16
C VAL A 236 -15.43 10.59 9.92
N HIS A 237 -15.36 11.80 9.37
CA HIS A 237 -14.83 12.99 10.04
C HIS A 237 -15.42 13.26 11.43
N GLU A 238 -16.67 12.92 11.67
CA GLU A 238 -17.35 13.17 12.93
C GLU A 238 -16.75 12.35 14.09
N ASN A 239 -16.11 11.22 13.79
CA ASN A 239 -15.48 10.37 14.80
C ASN A 239 -14.02 10.78 15.11
N TYR A 240 -13.46 11.73 14.36
CA TYR A 240 -12.07 12.17 14.47
C TYR A 240 -11.88 13.49 15.22
N ASP A 241 -12.94 14.24 15.49
CA ASP A 241 -12.84 15.62 15.96
C ASP A 241 -11.99 15.78 17.24
N GLU A 242 -11.98 14.78 18.13
CA GLU A 242 -11.14 14.81 19.34
C GLU A 242 -9.66 14.51 19.07
N ARG A 243 -9.35 13.65 18.08
CA ARG A 243 -7.98 13.24 17.74
C ARG A 243 -7.36 14.07 16.62
N ARG A 244 -8.17 14.73 15.83
CA ARG A 244 -7.75 15.49 14.66
C ARG A 244 -6.64 16.51 14.96
N PRO A 245 -6.67 17.33 16.02
CA PRO A 245 -5.58 18.26 16.35
C PRO A 245 -4.25 17.56 16.64
N TYR A 246 -4.29 16.33 17.13
CA TYR A 246 -3.08 15.54 17.37
C TYR A 246 -2.51 14.97 16.07
N TYR A 247 -3.34 14.35 15.24
CA TYR A 247 -2.92 13.68 14.02
C TYR A 247 -2.46 14.64 12.92
N TYR A 248 -3.07 15.82 12.83
CA TYR A 248 -2.77 16.81 11.79
C TYR A 248 -1.80 17.91 12.23
N ARG A 249 -1.28 17.89 13.44
CA ARG A 249 -0.42 18.96 13.95
C ARG A 249 0.87 19.20 13.17
N PHE A 250 1.32 18.22 12.38
CA PHE A 250 2.56 18.29 11.58
C PHE A 250 2.32 18.24 10.08
N GLU A 251 1.10 18.05 9.63
CA GLU A 251 0.83 17.67 8.24
C GLU A 251 0.38 18.83 7.34
N GLY A 252 0.14 20.02 7.86
CA GLY A 252 -0.24 21.17 7.05
C GLY A 252 -1.34 20.87 6.02
N ASP A 253 -1.22 21.42 4.81
CA ASP A 253 -2.14 21.20 3.68
C ASP A 253 -1.84 19.91 2.89
N THR A 254 -1.53 18.81 3.54
CA THR A 254 -1.22 17.55 2.88
C THR A 254 -2.46 16.70 2.66
N HIS A 255 -2.31 15.65 1.84
CA HIS A 255 -3.31 14.62 1.62
C HIS A 255 -3.25 13.49 2.64
N HIS A 256 -2.40 13.58 3.64
CA HIS A 256 -2.32 12.66 4.76
C HIS A 256 -3.33 13.05 5.84
N ALA A 257 -4.02 12.08 6.40
CA ALA A 257 -5.17 12.25 7.26
C ALA A 257 -5.12 11.38 8.54
N GLY A 258 -3.94 11.31 9.17
CA GLY A 258 -3.73 10.56 10.41
C GLY A 258 -3.46 9.07 10.24
N GLU A 259 -3.43 8.55 9.02
CA GLU A 259 -3.20 7.14 8.74
C GLU A 259 -1.82 6.66 9.20
N TYR A 260 -0.81 7.52 9.21
CA TYR A 260 0.52 7.17 9.72
C TYR A 260 0.50 6.90 11.23
N GLN A 261 -0.20 7.72 11.98
CA GLN A 261 -0.37 7.52 13.42
C GLN A 261 -1.16 6.25 13.71
N ASN A 262 -2.24 6.02 12.95
CA ASN A 262 -3.06 4.82 13.10
C ASN A 262 -2.24 3.54 12.91
N TYR A 263 -1.42 3.45 11.85
CA TYR A 263 -0.64 2.24 11.64
C TYR A 263 0.55 2.10 12.61
N LEU A 264 1.15 3.20 13.06
CA LEU A 264 2.21 3.14 14.07
C LEU A 264 1.66 2.71 15.44
N ASP A 265 0.49 3.21 15.83
CA ASP A 265 -0.20 2.79 17.05
C ASP A 265 -0.56 1.30 17.00
N GLU A 266 -1.08 0.82 15.85
CA GLU A 266 -1.39 -0.59 15.63
C GLU A 266 -0.12 -1.45 15.67
N PHE A 267 0.97 -1.03 15.04
CA PHE A 267 2.23 -1.77 15.08
C PHE A 267 2.80 -1.85 16.49
N ALA A 268 2.79 -0.75 17.24
CA ALA A 268 3.20 -0.74 18.65
C ALA A 268 2.35 -1.69 19.50
N ARG A 269 1.04 -1.75 19.24
CA ARG A 269 0.13 -2.71 19.88
C ARG A 269 0.51 -4.16 19.53
N CYS A 270 0.73 -4.45 18.25
CA CYS A 270 1.12 -5.78 17.80
C CYS A 270 2.42 -6.27 18.46
N ILE A 271 3.42 -5.39 18.61
CA ILE A 271 4.66 -5.73 19.30
C ILE A 271 4.39 -6.07 20.78
N ARG A 272 3.62 -5.23 21.50
CA ARG A 272 3.31 -5.47 22.92
C ARG A 272 2.52 -6.75 23.15
N ASP A 273 1.57 -7.04 22.27
CA ASP A 273 0.65 -8.17 22.41
C ASP A 273 1.22 -9.47 21.80
N GLY A 274 2.38 -9.41 21.14
CA GLY A 274 2.98 -10.55 20.44
C GLY A 274 2.19 -11.03 19.22
N VAL A 275 1.41 -10.13 18.60
CA VAL A 275 0.56 -10.41 17.44
C VAL A 275 1.27 -9.98 16.16
N THR A 276 1.15 -10.77 15.09
CA THR A 276 1.70 -10.41 13.78
C THR A 276 0.96 -9.20 13.19
N PRO A 277 1.67 -8.11 12.84
CA PRO A 277 1.05 -6.93 12.24
C PRO A 277 0.55 -7.21 10.82
N LYS A 278 -0.40 -6.42 10.34
CA LYS A 278 -0.94 -6.52 8.98
C LYS A 278 -0.91 -5.17 8.27
N PRO A 279 -0.35 -5.08 7.02
CA PRO A 279 0.21 -6.21 6.25
C PRO A 279 1.56 -6.67 6.81
N ASP A 280 1.73 -7.98 6.87
CA ASP A 280 2.98 -8.63 7.26
C ASP A 280 3.95 -8.77 6.07
N LEU A 281 5.11 -9.38 6.32
CA LEU A 281 6.13 -9.57 5.30
C LEU A 281 5.66 -10.46 4.14
N LYS A 282 4.88 -11.54 4.41
CA LYS A 282 4.33 -12.41 3.36
C LYS A 282 3.33 -11.66 2.48
N GLU A 283 2.43 -10.87 3.07
CA GLU A 283 1.51 -10.02 2.31
C GLU A 283 2.26 -8.97 1.47
N GLY A 284 3.30 -8.36 2.03
CA GLY A 284 4.15 -7.43 1.30
C GLY A 284 4.82 -8.07 0.08
N ILE A 285 5.39 -9.27 0.24
CA ILE A 285 6.01 -10.04 -0.86
C ILE A 285 4.95 -10.42 -1.90
N ARG A 286 3.76 -10.85 -1.47
CA ARG A 286 2.65 -11.16 -2.38
C ARG A 286 2.23 -9.95 -3.19
N THR A 287 2.14 -8.77 -2.56
CA THR A 287 1.85 -7.52 -3.27
C THR A 287 2.87 -7.26 -4.37
N ILE A 288 4.16 -7.46 -4.11
CA ILE A 288 5.21 -7.29 -5.13
C ILE A 288 5.09 -8.34 -6.24
N ALA A 289 4.74 -9.60 -5.92
CA ALA A 289 4.53 -10.64 -6.92
C ALA A 289 3.34 -10.31 -7.85
N VAL A 290 2.23 -9.81 -7.30
CA VAL A 290 1.11 -9.32 -8.11
C VAL A 290 1.53 -8.16 -9.00
N MET A 291 2.29 -7.20 -8.46
CA MET A 291 2.79 -6.06 -9.23
C MET A 291 3.79 -6.47 -10.32
N GLU A 292 4.60 -7.50 -10.09
CA GLU A 292 5.46 -8.08 -11.14
C GLU A 292 4.62 -8.72 -12.24
N ALA A 293 3.57 -9.50 -11.90
CA ALA A 293 2.62 -10.04 -12.88
C ALA A 293 1.92 -8.90 -13.66
N MET A 294 1.53 -7.81 -12.99
CA MET A 294 0.99 -6.62 -13.65
C MET A 294 2.00 -6.04 -14.66
N GLY A 295 3.26 -5.90 -14.28
CA GLY A 295 4.34 -5.43 -15.15
C GLY A 295 4.61 -6.36 -16.35
N ARG A 296 4.54 -7.68 -16.15
CA ARG A 296 4.64 -8.68 -17.21
C ARG A 296 3.46 -8.54 -18.20
N SER A 297 2.24 -8.39 -17.69
CA SER A 297 1.03 -8.21 -18.51
C SER A 297 1.07 -6.94 -19.36
N LEU A 298 1.55 -5.82 -18.84
CA LEU A 298 1.77 -4.59 -19.60
C LEU A 298 2.72 -4.79 -20.78
N LYS A 299 3.72 -5.67 -20.64
CA LYS A 299 4.72 -5.96 -21.69
C LYS A 299 4.23 -6.99 -22.69
N SER A 300 3.60 -8.06 -22.22
CA SER A 300 3.14 -9.18 -23.05
C SER A 300 1.81 -8.90 -23.74
N GLY A 301 0.97 -8.04 -23.16
CA GLY A 301 -0.43 -7.86 -23.58
C GLY A 301 -1.30 -9.11 -23.32
N GLN A 302 -0.85 -9.99 -22.44
CA GLN A 302 -1.53 -11.24 -22.10
C GLN A 302 -1.91 -11.29 -20.63
N VAL A 303 -2.75 -12.25 -20.27
CA VAL A 303 -3.01 -12.61 -18.88
C VAL A 303 -1.76 -13.26 -18.30
N GLU A 304 -1.33 -12.77 -17.15
CA GLU A 304 -0.18 -13.32 -16.40
C GLU A 304 -0.66 -13.94 -15.10
N LYS A 305 0.05 -14.99 -14.65
CA LYS A 305 -0.28 -15.70 -13.42
C LYS A 305 0.66 -15.30 -12.28
N VAL A 306 0.07 -14.97 -11.13
CA VAL A 306 0.85 -14.68 -9.92
C VAL A 306 1.61 -15.93 -9.45
N SER A 307 1.00 -17.11 -9.54
CA SER A 307 1.67 -18.38 -9.23
C SER A 307 2.92 -18.61 -10.06
N ALA A 308 2.91 -18.26 -11.37
CA ALA A 308 4.09 -18.37 -12.22
C ALA A 308 5.22 -17.41 -11.77
N VAL A 309 4.88 -16.18 -11.39
CA VAL A 309 5.85 -15.25 -10.79
C VAL A 309 6.47 -15.84 -9.53
N LEU A 310 5.65 -16.34 -8.62
CA LEU A 310 6.14 -16.96 -7.39
C LEU A 310 7.00 -18.20 -7.64
N GLU A 311 6.67 -19.01 -8.65
CA GLU A 311 7.48 -20.17 -9.09
C GLU A 311 8.85 -19.73 -9.62
N ASP A 312 8.89 -18.75 -10.52
CA ASP A 312 10.14 -18.23 -11.10
C ASP A 312 11.14 -17.76 -10.00
N TRP A 313 10.63 -17.22 -8.90
CA TRP A 313 11.42 -16.80 -7.76
C TRP A 313 11.59 -17.88 -6.68
N GLY A 314 10.94 -19.05 -6.84
CA GLY A 314 10.94 -20.16 -5.87
C GLY A 314 10.35 -19.74 -4.52
N LEU A 315 9.28 -18.94 -4.55
CA LEU A 315 8.58 -18.41 -3.39
C LEU A 315 7.21 -19.04 -3.17
N LYS A 316 6.69 -19.82 -4.13
CA LYS A 316 5.33 -20.33 -4.14
C LYS A 316 4.98 -21.07 -2.86
N GLU A 317 5.76 -22.08 -2.49
CA GLU A 317 5.48 -22.90 -1.31
C GLU A 317 5.47 -22.09 0.01
N VAL A 318 6.29 -21.04 0.09
CA VAL A 318 6.42 -20.23 1.32
C VAL A 318 5.32 -19.19 1.43
N ILE A 319 4.87 -18.66 0.30
CA ILE A 319 3.86 -17.58 0.26
C ILE A 319 2.44 -18.14 0.24
N GLU A 320 2.23 -19.33 -0.34
CA GLU A 320 0.91 -19.98 -0.42
C GLU A 320 0.65 -20.96 0.75
N ALA A 321 1.66 -21.23 1.60
CA ALA A 321 1.52 -21.99 2.84
C ALA A 321 0.96 -21.10 3.98
#